data_970c007de7f0aeb675bfa4084ec5b507
#
_entry.id   970c007de7f0aeb675bfa4084ec5b507
#
_cell.length_a   1.000
_cell.length_b   1.000
_cell.length_c   1.000
_cell.angle_alpha   90.00
_cell.angle_beta   90.00
_cell.angle_gamma   90.00
#
_symmetry.space_group_name_H-M   'P 1'
#
loop_
_entity.id
_entity.type
_entity.pdbx_description
1 polymer ?
#
loop_
_entity_poly.entity_id
_entity_poly.type
_entity_poly.pdbx_seq_one_letter_code
_entity_poly.pdbx_strand_id
1 'polypeptide(L)'
;MKKITLILLAMTSCLGLMAEDGSRLWLRYDKVQKAQVLGPECLAAEELRNFYPGDKATLVIDPTIANDEGYRISGSTVSAKTEMGLLYGAYALLRGEQGASAPYYKLRILNHWDNLDSSIERGYAGRSIFWALEDPKTRRNSDLWQPKPINTELIKAYARANASIGINGTVLNNVNASPKMLSALYLNKVKEIADILRPYGIKVYLSVNFASPMSIPAKGFNGGKPVKTADPLNKQVKAWWKAKAKEIYALIPDFGGFLVKANSEGQPGPFDYNRTHADGANTLADAVKPFGGIVMWRSFVYGAAHKGEDRVKQAVSEFKDLDGQFRDNVILQSKNGPLDFQPREPYAPIFDTMHKTKQMAELQITQEYLGQSRHLVYLAPMWREFFGFVEPSRLVGIAGVANIGLDKNWCGHHFSQANWYAFGRLAWNPNFTSEEIANEWLTQTFNLGSAALLNMMLRSREACVDYMMPIGLHHIFAFDQHYGPEPGGFIARYPIEWCPVYYHKANNDSIGFDRTHTGSNATAQYREPYCSIYDDINTCPERYLLWFHRVPWSYRLKSGRTVYEEMEYRYGRGVKEVEDFIRIWNEAKPFIDEQRWQETDARLQHQLENAKQWQKVCLDYFGSFNKK
;
A
#
# COMPACT_ATOMS: atom_id res chain seq x y z
N MET A 1 6.45 75.71 6.42
CA MET A 1 7.10 74.38 6.36
C MET A 1 6.09 73.34 6.80
N LYS A 2 5.42 72.70 5.84
CA LYS A 2 4.39 71.67 6.12
C LYS A 2 5.09 70.30 6.10
N LYS A 3 5.01 69.60 7.22
CA LYS A 3 5.44 68.19 7.35
C LYS A 3 4.40 67.33 6.67
N ILE A 4 4.80 66.68 5.57
CA ILE A 4 4.01 65.63 4.92
C ILE A 4 4.34 64.34 5.68
N THR A 5 3.39 63.83 6.46
CA THR A 5 3.44 62.54 7.11
C THR A 5 2.99 61.52 6.07
N LEU A 6 3.92 60.71 5.56
CA LEU A 6 3.64 59.58 4.68
C LEU A 6 3.09 58.44 5.57
N ILE A 7 1.78 58.22 5.53
CA ILE A 7 1.15 57.07 6.12
C ILE A 7 1.34 55.93 5.13
N LEU A 8 2.31 55.04 5.40
CA LEU A 8 2.44 53.76 4.72
C LEU A 8 1.30 52.85 5.24
N LEU A 9 0.24 52.74 4.45
CA LEU A 9 -0.81 51.76 4.69
C LEU A 9 -0.22 50.40 4.38
N ALA A 10 0.32 49.71 5.35
CA ALA A 10 0.59 48.29 5.27
C ALA A 10 -0.79 47.59 5.22
N MET A 11 -1.26 47.30 4.03
CA MET A 11 -2.30 46.28 3.83
C MET A 11 -1.70 44.94 4.21
N THR A 12 -1.67 44.64 5.49
CA THR A 12 -1.66 43.25 5.97
C THR A 12 -3.01 42.66 5.55
N SER A 13 -3.01 42.00 4.41
CA SER A 13 -4.05 41.04 4.10
C SER A 13 -4.01 40.00 5.22
N CYS A 14 -4.86 40.13 6.21
CA CYS A 14 -5.29 39.02 7.05
C CYS A 14 -6.04 38.02 6.17
N LEU A 15 -5.32 37.28 5.35
CA LEU A 15 -5.72 35.93 5.01
C LEU A 15 -5.81 35.23 6.36
N GLY A 16 -7.03 34.99 6.84
CA GLY A 16 -7.25 34.16 7.99
C GLY A 16 -6.45 32.88 7.77
N LEU A 17 -5.38 32.71 8.51
CA LEU A 17 -4.63 31.47 8.60
C LEU A 17 -5.59 30.44 9.19
N MET A 18 -6.43 29.86 8.33
CA MET A 18 -7.09 28.60 8.64
C MET A 18 -5.95 27.64 8.93
N ALA A 19 -5.92 27.09 10.14
CA ALA A 19 -4.92 26.11 10.55
C ALA A 19 -4.86 25.00 9.49
N GLU A 20 -3.69 24.78 8.92
CA GLU A 20 -3.49 23.82 7.82
C GLU A 20 -3.22 22.44 8.41
N ASP A 21 -4.28 21.65 8.52
CA ASP A 21 -4.28 20.35 9.21
C ASP A 21 -3.95 19.14 8.30
N GLY A 22 -3.59 19.38 7.04
CA GLY A 22 -3.26 18.33 6.08
C GLY A 22 -4.46 17.68 5.39
N SER A 23 -5.70 18.07 5.73
CA SER A 23 -6.92 17.47 5.16
C SER A 23 -7.07 17.69 3.65
N ARG A 24 -6.46 18.75 3.11
CA ARG A 24 -6.48 19.06 1.67
C ARG A 24 -5.55 18.13 0.85
N LEU A 25 -4.70 17.35 1.49
CA LEU A 25 -3.72 16.47 0.81
C LEU A 25 -2.80 17.27 -0.14
N TRP A 26 -2.60 16.77 -1.35
CA TRP A 26 -1.95 17.44 -2.49
C TRP A 26 -2.91 18.26 -3.35
N LEU A 27 -4.22 18.27 -3.05
CA LEU A 27 -5.26 19.00 -3.79
C LEU A 27 -5.40 20.45 -3.28
N ARG A 28 -4.28 21.16 -3.25
CA ARG A 28 -4.16 22.51 -2.66
C ARG A 28 -4.32 23.60 -3.72
N TYR A 29 -5.24 23.38 -4.64
CA TYR A 29 -5.58 24.39 -5.60
C TYR A 29 -6.37 25.51 -4.91
N ASP A 30 -5.94 26.77 -5.09
CA ASP A 30 -6.68 27.91 -4.59
C ASP A 30 -7.94 28.09 -5.43
N LYS A 31 -9.08 28.37 -4.78
CA LYS A 31 -10.28 28.79 -5.51
C LYS A 31 -10.01 30.13 -6.17
N VAL A 32 -9.85 30.10 -7.46
CA VAL A 32 -9.74 31.30 -8.30
C VAL A 32 -11.14 31.84 -8.66
N GLN A 33 -11.24 33.04 -9.27
CA GLN A 33 -12.46 33.44 -9.96
C GLN A 33 -12.82 32.31 -10.95
N LYS A 34 -14.11 31.91 -10.95
CA LYS A 34 -14.58 30.77 -11.72
C LYS A 34 -14.10 30.87 -13.16
N ALA A 35 -13.23 29.97 -13.58
CA ALA A 35 -12.81 29.86 -14.96
C ALA A 35 -14.02 29.55 -15.88
N GLN A 36 -14.03 30.11 -17.08
CA GLN A 36 -14.97 29.68 -18.10
C GLN A 36 -14.56 28.31 -18.63
N VAL A 37 -15.41 27.30 -18.46
CA VAL A 37 -15.17 25.96 -19.00
C VAL A 37 -16.16 25.69 -20.13
N LEU A 38 -15.63 25.41 -21.33
CA LEU A 38 -16.39 25.01 -22.49
C LEU A 38 -16.36 23.49 -22.65
N GLY A 39 -17.46 22.88 -23.08
CA GLY A 39 -17.56 21.44 -23.33
C GLY A 39 -18.65 20.76 -22.52
N PRO A 40 -18.57 19.44 -22.33
CA PRO A 40 -19.60 18.69 -21.61
C PRO A 40 -19.65 19.05 -20.13
N GLU A 41 -20.87 19.06 -19.58
CA GLU A 41 -21.09 19.20 -18.14
C GLU A 41 -20.80 17.88 -17.45
N CYS A 42 -19.70 17.82 -16.71
CA CYS A 42 -19.21 16.65 -16.00
C CYS A 42 -18.31 17.06 -14.82
N LEU A 43 -17.85 16.10 -14.01
CA LEU A 43 -16.94 16.37 -12.88
C LEU A 43 -15.65 17.09 -13.30
N ALA A 44 -15.11 16.80 -14.49
CA ALA A 44 -13.95 17.52 -15.02
C ALA A 44 -14.22 19.02 -15.20
N ALA A 45 -15.41 19.38 -15.68
CA ALA A 45 -15.82 20.78 -15.84
C ALA A 45 -15.96 21.47 -14.47
N GLU A 46 -16.52 20.78 -13.48
CA GLU A 46 -16.64 21.29 -12.12
C GLU A 46 -15.28 21.55 -11.47
N GLU A 47 -14.34 20.59 -11.58
CA GLU A 47 -12.97 20.75 -11.06
C GLU A 47 -12.25 21.93 -11.71
N LEU A 48 -12.31 22.06 -13.03
CA LEU A 48 -11.65 23.16 -13.74
C LEU A 48 -12.29 24.53 -13.44
N ARG A 49 -13.62 24.62 -13.34
CA ARG A 49 -14.28 25.88 -12.93
C ARG A 49 -13.85 26.34 -11.55
N ASN A 50 -13.63 25.40 -10.65
CA ASN A 50 -13.32 25.74 -9.27
C ASN A 50 -11.84 26.03 -9.03
N PHE A 51 -10.93 25.43 -9.82
CA PHE A 51 -9.52 25.36 -9.46
C PHE A 51 -8.54 25.68 -10.61
N TYR A 52 -9.01 25.81 -11.86
CA TYR A 52 -8.11 26.16 -12.96
C TYR A 52 -7.67 27.63 -12.83
N PRO A 53 -6.34 27.91 -12.80
CA PRO A 53 -5.85 29.28 -12.55
C PRO A 53 -5.99 30.24 -13.75
N GLY A 54 -6.28 29.71 -14.94
CA GLY A 54 -6.48 30.52 -16.13
C GLY A 54 -7.95 30.92 -16.35
N ASP A 55 -8.19 31.90 -17.20
CA ASP A 55 -9.53 32.44 -17.44
C ASP A 55 -10.47 31.45 -18.14
N LYS A 56 -9.90 30.56 -18.99
CA LYS A 56 -10.67 29.65 -19.84
C LYS A 56 -10.02 28.28 -20.00
N ALA A 57 -10.81 27.21 -19.85
CA ALA A 57 -10.44 25.85 -20.23
C ALA A 57 -11.48 25.25 -21.18
N THR A 58 -11.07 24.25 -21.97
CA THR A 58 -11.95 23.55 -22.92
C THR A 58 -11.86 22.05 -22.71
N LEU A 59 -13.00 21.39 -22.68
CA LEU A 59 -13.13 19.92 -22.61
C LEU A 59 -13.69 19.43 -23.96
N VAL A 60 -13.06 18.40 -24.52
CA VAL A 60 -13.43 17.85 -25.83
C VAL A 60 -13.56 16.33 -25.73
N ILE A 61 -14.72 15.80 -26.13
CA ILE A 61 -14.85 14.36 -26.36
C ILE A 61 -14.24 14.04 -27.74
N ASP A 62 -13.14 13.29 -27.73
CA ASP A 62 -12.41 12.88 -28.94
C ASP A 62 -12.38 11.35 -29.06
N PRO A 63 -13.24 10.75 -29.90
CA PRO A 63 -13.31 9.30 -30.07
C PRO A 63 -12.05 8.68 -30.71
N THR A 64 -11.13 9.50 -31.24
CA THR A 64 -9.86 9.01 -31.81
C THR A 64 -8.83 8.62 -30.76
N ILE A 65 -9.02 9.01 -29.52
CA ILE A 65 -8.17 8.59 -28.39
C ILE A 65 -8.48 7.13 -28.08
N ALA A 66 -7.48 6.25 -28.19
CA ALA A 66 -7.67 4.81 -28.12
C ALA A 66 -8.08 4.29 -26.72
N ASN A 67 -7.52 4.87 -25.66
CA ASN A 67 -7.75 4.45 -24.28
C ASN A 67 -8.90 5.22 -23.64
N ASP A 68 -9.87 4.52 -23.06
CA ASP A 68 -11.05 5.15 -22.44
C ASP A 68 -10.72 6.03 -21.21
N GLU A 69 -9.61 5.75 -20.54
CA GLU A 69 -9.10 6.53 -19.41
C GLU A 69 -7.97 7.51 -19.83
N GLY A 70 -7.54 7.48 -21.10
CA GLY A 70 -6.49 8.34 -21.64
C GLY A 70 -6.98 9.75 -21.97
N TYR A 71 -6.04 10.69 -22.01
CA TYR A 71 -6.30 12.08 -22.36
C TYR A 71 -5.16 12.69 -23.19
N ARG A 72 -5.44 13.85 -23.80
CA ARG A 72 -4.46 14.74 -24.43
C ARG A 72 -4.71 16.18 -23.97
N ILE A 73 -3.64 16.86 -23.56
CA ILE A 73 -3.68 18.26 -23.14
C ILE A 73 -2.88 19.10 -24.13
N SER A 74 -3.50 20.17 -24.64
CA SER A 74 -2.86 21.16 -25.49
C SER A 74 -3.26 22.57 -25.03
N GLY A 75 -2.33 23.29 -24.41
CA GLY A 75 -2.61 24.55 -23.72
C GLY A 75 -3.64 24.35 -22.61
N SER A 76 -4.80 24.99 -22.72
CA SER A 76 -5.92 24.85 -21.78
C SER A 76 -7.03 23.90 -22.28
N THR A 77 -6.76 23.10 -23.32
CA THR A 77 -7.73 22.13 -23.85
C THR A 77 -7.37 20.73 -23.41
N VAL A 78 -8.34 20.06 -22.80
CA VAL A 78 -8.29 18.63 -22.44
C VAL A 78 -9.19 17.87 -23.39
N SER A 79 -8.63 16.90 -24.10
CA SER A 79 -9.35 15.99 -24.98
C SER A 79 -9.27 14.56 -24.45
N ALA A 80 -10.37 13.83 -24.45
CA ALA A 80 -10.43 12.44 -24.05
C ALA A 80 -11.61 11.72 -24.75
N LYS A 81 -11.55 10.39 -24.81
CA LYS A 81 -12.62 9.58 -25.39
C LYS A 81 -13.87 9.53 -24.50
N THR A 82 -13.70 9.62 -23.20
CA THR A 82 -14.76 9.50 -22.19
C THR A 82 -14.69 10.63 -21.18
N GLU A 83 -15.77 10.84 -20.42
CA GLU A 83 -15.78 11.78 -19.29
C GLU A 83 -14.73 11.40 -18.21
N MET A 84 -14.43 10.11 -18.04
CA MET A 84 -13.39 9.66 -17.11
C MET A 84 -12.00 10.11 -17.58
N GLY A 85 -11.69 9.95 -18.85
CA GLY A 85 -10.46 10.49 -19.42
C GLY A 85 -10.37 12.01 -19.30
N LEU A 86 -11.50 12.73 -19.47
CA LEU A 86 -11.57 14.18 -19.21
C LEU A 86 -11.26 14.50 -17.74
N LEU A 87 -11.77 13.72 -16.79
CA LEU A 87 -11.51 13.94 -15.35
C LEU A 87 -10.03 13.76 -15.01
N TYR A 88 -9.40 12.68 -15.49
CA TYR A 88 -7.96 12.47 -15.31
C TYR A 88 -7.13 13.57 -16.00
N GLY A 89 -7.54 13.99 -17.20
CA GLY A 89 -6.91 15.09 -17.91
C GLY A 89 -7.09 16.44 -17.22
N ALA A 90 -8.24 16.69 -16.58
CA ALA A 90 -8.46 17.89 -15.80
C ALA A 90 -7.51 17.98 -14.59
N TYR A 91 -7.33 16.88 -13.84
CA TYR A 91 -6.34 16.85 -12.76
C TYR A 91 -4.90 16.99 -13.28
N ALA A 92 -4.59 16.42 -14.44
CA ALA A 92 -3.29 16.58 -15.07
C ALA A 92 -3.03 18.03 -15.49
N LEU A 93 -4.04 18.71 -16.08
CA LEU A 93 -3.97 20.14 -16.40
C LEU A 93 -3.77 21.00 -15.14
N LEU A 94 -4.46 20.68 -14.05
CA LEU A 94 -4.28 21.37 -12.76
C LEU A 94 -2.88 21.17 -12.15
N ARG A 95 -2.21 20.04 -12.45
CA ARG A 95 -0.80 19.81 -12.12
C ARG A 95 0.19 20.50 -13.08
N GLY A 96 -0.30 21.13 -14.15
CA GLY A 96 0.53 21.76 -15.17
C GLY A 96 1.07 20.82 -16.25
N GLU A 97 0.55 19.59 -16.35
CA GLU A 97 0.96 18.62 -17.36
C GLU A 97 0.48 19.03 -18.77
N GLN A 98 1.22 18.62 -19.79
CA GLN A 98 0.89 18.81 -21.22
C GLN A 98 1.13 17.50 -21.98
N GLY A 99 0.54 17.39 -23.17
CA GLY A 99 0.71 16.22 -24.03
C GLY A 99 -0.32 15.13 -23.79
N ALA A 100 -0.03 13.92 -24.27
CA ALA A 100 -0.92 12.76 -24.16
C ALA A 100 -0.45 11.82 -23.06
N SER A 101 -1.40 11.26 -22.32
CA SER A 101 -1.14 10.24 -21.29
C SER A 101 -2.31 9.27 -21.19
N ALA A 102 -1.98 8.02 -20.83
CA ALA A 102 -2.96 6.98 -20.54
C ALA A 102 -2.41 6.04 -19.45
N PRO A 103 -3.27 5.42 -18.63
CA PRO A 103 -2.80 4.53 -17.58
C PRO A 103 -2.14 3.27 -18.16
N TYR A 104 -0.99 2.91 -17.60
CA TYR A 104 -0.27 1.69 -17.96
C TYR A 104 -1.03 0.45 -17.47
N TYR A 105 -1.44 0.46 -16.20
CA TYR A 105 -2.19 -0.65 -15.62
C TYR A 105 -3.70 -0.44 -15.71
N LYS A 106 -4.40 -1.50 -16.11
CA LYS A 106 -5.86 -1.54 -16.09
C LYS A 106 -6.44 -1.54 -14.67
N LEU A 107 -5.74 -2.17 -13.72
CA LEU A 107 -6.15 -2.29 -12.32
C LEU A 107 -5.19 -1.51 -11.43
N ARG A 108 -5.70 -0.48 -10.77
CA ARG A 108 -4.98 0.44 -9.88
C ARG A 108 -5.79 0.55 -8.61
N ILE A 109 -5.55 -0.38 -7.67
CA ILE A 109 -6.48 -0.70 -6.59
C ILE A 109 -5.87 -0.37 -5.23
N LEU A 110 -6.64 0.29 -4.36
CA LEU A 110 -6.32 0.39 -2.94
C LEU A 110 -6.96 -0.76 -2.17
N ASN A 111 -6.19 -1.40 -1.30
CA ASN A 111 -6.68 -2.41 -0.38
C ASN A 111 -6.74 -1.81 1.03
N HIS A 112 -7.93 -1.62 1.56
CA HIS A 112 -8.12 -1.19 2.94
C HIS A 112 -8.20 -2.39 3.87
N TRP A 113 -7.51 -2.30 5.01
CA TRP A 113 -7.60 -3.31 6.06
C TRP A 113 -8.56 -2.87 7.17
N ASP A 114 -9.66 -2.26 6.73
CA ASP A 114 -10.72 -1.72 7.58
C ASP A 114 -11.66 -2.82 8.06
N ASN A 115 -11.89 -2.87 9.37
CA ASN A 115 -12.80 -3.82 9.99
C ASN A 115 -14.19 -3.21 10.21
N LEU A 116 -15.20 -4.06 10.21
CA LEU A 116 -16.61 -3.63 10.39
C LEU A 116 -16.89 -3.03 11.78
N ASP A 117 -15.98 -3.25 12.74
CA ASP A 117 -16.01 -2.65 14.08
C ASP A 117 -15.36 -1.26 14.17
N SER A 118 -15.07 -0.65 13.03
CA SER A 118 -14.39 0.65 12.85
C SER A 118 -12.88 0.67 13.11
N SER A 119 -12.25 -0.45 13.47
CA SER A 119 -10.80 -0.53 13.54
C SER A 119 -10.17 -0.70 12.16
N ILE A 120 -8.90 -0.40 12.07
CA ILE A 120 -8.08 -0.70 10.90
C ILE A 120 -6.94 -1.59 11.38
N GLU A 121 -6.81 -2.78 10.80
CA GLU A 121 -5.66 -3.64 11.09
C GLU A 121 -4.41 -3.01 10.48
N ARG A 122 -3.35 -2.87 11.29
CA ARG A 122 -2.13 -2.15 10.88
C ARG A 122 -2.40 -0.72 10.37
N GLY A 123 -3.48 -0.08 10.83
CA GLY A 123 -3.82 1.30 10.55
C GLY A 123 -3.22 2.24 11.60
N TYR A 124 -2.59 3.33 11.15
CA TYR A 124 -1.89 4.27 12.02
C TYR A 124 -2.39 5.71 11.87
N ALA A 125 -3.54 5.87 11.19
CA ALA A 125 -4.17 7.16 10.87
C ALA A 125 -5.60 7.27 11.40
N GLY A 126 -5.84 6.74 12.59
CA GLY A 126 -7.16 6.76 13.20
C GLY A 126 -8.04 5.57 12.83
N ARG A 127 -9.35 5.76 12.87
CA ARG A 127 -10.34 4.73 12.60
C ARG A 127 -10.75 4.70 11.14
N SER A 128 -11.50 3.64 10.75
CA SER A 128 -12.03 3.46 9.40
C SER A 128 -12.84 4.67 8.91
N ILE A 129 -12.57 5.08 7.67
CA ILE A 129 -13.38 6.08 6.96
C ILE A 129 -14.68 5.50 6.40
N PHE A 130 -14.78 4.17 6.27
CA PHE A 130 -15.94 3.47 5.69
C PHE A 130 -16.88 2.92 6.75
N TRP A 131 -16.32 2.40 7.85
CA TRP A 131 -17.08 1.65 8.85
C TRP A 131 -17.06 2.35 10.20
N ALA A 132 -18.23 2.62 10.73
CA ALA A 132 -18.40 3.09 12.09
C ALA A 132 -19.64 2.44 12.70
N LEU A 133 -19.63 2.13 13.99
CA LEU A 133 -20.76 1.57 14.71
C LEU A 133 -21.59 2.68 15.35
N GLU A 134 -22.93 2.54 15.35
CA GLU A 134 -23.85 3.43 16.08
C GLU A 134 -23.49 3.49 17.57
N ASP A 135 -23.31 2.32 18.18
CA ASP A 135 -22.83 2.21 19.55
C ASP A 135 -21.45 1.55 19.59
N PRO A 136 -20.37 2.32 19.84
CA PRO A 136 -19.02 1.77 19.96
C PRO A 136 -18.84 0.73 21.09
N LYS A 137 -19.75 0.67 22.07
CA LYS A 137 -19.70 -0.33 23.14
C LYS A 137 -20.01 -1.74 22.64
N THR A 138 -20.72 -1.86 21.51
CA THR A 138 -21.05 -3.16 20.88
C THR A 138 -19.87 -3.78 20.15
N ARG A 139 -18.73 -3.10 20.03
CA ARG A 139 -17.57 -3.52 19.25
C ARG A 139 -17.12 -4.97 19.52
N ARG A 140 -17.21 -5.43 20.78
CA ARG A 140 -16.82 -6.80 21.18
C ARG A 140 -17.88 -7.87 20.89
N ASN A 141 -19.10 -7.47 20.47
CA ASN A 141 -20.18 -8.38 20.14
C ASN A 141 -20.72 -8.08 18.74
N SER A 142 -20.23 -8.82 17.76
CA SER A 142 -20.57 -8.61 16.36
C SER A 142 -22.06 -8.79 16.04
N ASP A 143 -22.83 -9.48 16.88
CA ASP A 143 -24.28 -9.67 16.66
C ASP A 143 -25.07 -8.40 16.96
N LEU A 144 -24.48 -7.45 17.69
CA LEU A 144 -25.06 -6.16 18.00
C LEU A 144 -24.59 -5.03 17.07
N TRP A 145 -23.75 -5.33 16.09
CA TRP A 145 -23.22 -4.29 15.20
C TRP A 145 -24.32 -3.68 14.33
N GLN A 146 -24.43 -2.35 14.45
CA GLN A 146 -25.24 -1.52 13.57
C GLN A 146 -24.34 -0.46 12.96
N PRO A 147 -24.10 -0.49 11.63
CA PRO A 147 -23.25 0.50 10.98
C PRO A 147 -23.93 1.87 10.92
N LYS A 148 -23.17 2.91 11.22
CA LYS A 148 -23.61 4.31 11.03
C LYS A 148 -23.94 4.62 9.57
N PRO A 149 -24.71 5.69 9.32
CA PRO A 149 -24.81 6.28 7.99
C PRO A 149 -23.43 6.61 7.42
N ILE A 150 -23.26 6.47 6.11
CA ILE A 150 -22.03 6.81 5.41
C ILE A 150 -21.84 8.35 5.42
N ASN A 151 -20.64 8.79 5.75
CA ASN A 151 -20.27 10.20 5.63
C ASN A 151 -19.98 10.54 4.15
N THR A 152 -21.01 11.02 3.46
CA THR A 152 -20.97 11.28 2.02
C THR A 152 -19.84 12.25 1.62
N GLU A 153 -19.63 13.33 2.39
CA GLU A 153 -18.62 14.35 2.07
C GLU A 153 -17.20 13.79 2.25
N LEU A 154 -16.96 12.98 3.28
CA LEU A 154 -15.69 12.31 3.49
C LEU A 154 -15.38 11.32 2.35
N ILE A 155 -16.37 10.52 1.93
CA ILE A 155 -16.18 9.56 0.83
C ILE A 155 -16.01 10.28 -0.51
N LYS A 156 -16.69 11.42 -0.75
CA LYS A 156 -16.42 12.26 -1.92
C LYS A 156 -14.99 12.82 -1.92
N ALA A 157 -14.51 13.32 -0.77
CA ALA A 157 -13.14 13.81 -0.65
C ALA A 157 -12.11 12.70 -0.91
N TYR A 158 -12.34 11.50 -0.39
CA TYR A 158 -11.56 10.30 -0.69
C TYR A 158 -11.59 9.95 -2.19
N ALA A 159 -12.77 9.95 -2.82
CA ALA A 159 -12.94 9.68 -4.24
C ALA A 159 -12.16 10.68 -5.11
N ARG A 160 -12.30 11.97 -4.80
CA ARG A 160 -11.61 13.06 -5.46
C ARG A 160 -10.10 12.92 -5.39
N ALA A 161 -9.56 12.62 -4.20
CA ALA A 161 -8.13 12.40 -4.00
C ALA A 161 -7.62 11.23 -4.84
N ASN A 162 -8.32 10.10 -4.84
CA ASN A 162 -7.95 8.92 -5.61
C ASN A 162 -8.04 9.13 -7.13
N ALA A 163 -9.11 9.75 -7.61
CA ALA A 163 -9.25 10.08 -9.03
C ALA A 163 -8.12 11.01 -9.51
N SER A 164 -7.69 11.96 -8.67
CA SER A 164 -6.61 12.90 -9.02
C SER A 164 -5.26 12.24 -9.28
N ILE A 165 -5.04 11.03 -8.79
CA ILE A 165 -3.83 10.23 -8.99
C ILE A 165 -4.07 8.95 -9.80
N GLY A 166 -5.26 8.82 -10.38
CA GLY A 166 -5.59 7.75 -11.32
C GLY A 166 -5.95 6.40 -10.70
N ILE A 167 -6.28 6.32 -9.40
CA ILE A 167 -6.81 5.10 -8.76
C ILE A 167 -8.22 4.82 -9.29
N ASN A 168 -8.49 3.57 -9.68
CA ASN A 168 -9.79 3.16 -10.27
C ASN A 168 -10.46 1.98 -9.56
N GLY A 169 -9.96 1.59 -8.40
CA GLY A 169 -10.57 0.55 -7.60
C GLY A 169 -10.23 0.64 -6.12
N THR A 170 -11.12 0.16 -5.28
CA THR A 170 -10.90 0.09 -3.83
C THR A 170 -11.55 -1.14 -3.23
N VAL A 171 -10.79 -1.89 -2.42
CA VAL A 171 -11.30 -2.95 -1.54
C VAL A 171 -11.63 -2.31 -0.21
N LEU A 172 -12.89 -2.37 0.22
CA LEU A 172 -13.40 -1.58 1.35
C LEU A 172 -13.14 -2.18 2.73
N ASN A 173 -12.64 -3.41 2.80
CA ASN A 173 -12.50 -4.11 4.07
C ASN A 173 -11.27 -5.02 4.12
N ASN A 174 -10.90 -5.35 5.36
CA ASN A 174 -9.73 -6.14 5.70
C ASN A 174 -9.69 -7.50 5.00
N VAL A 175 -8.50 -7.94 4.61
CA VAL A 175 -8.23 -9.30 4.09
C VAL A 175 -8.55 -10.40 5.11
N ASN A 176 -8.49 -10.11 6.42
CA ASN A 176 -9.03 -10.94 7.49
C ASN A 176 -10.55 -10.73 7.61
N ALA A 177 -11.25 -11.04 6.52
CA ALA A 177 -12.62 -10.62 6.30
C ALA A 177 -13.63 -11.30 7.25
N SER A 178 -14.52 -10.49 7.82
CA SER A 178 -15.71 -10.99 8.50
C SER A 178 -16.73 -11.50 7.49
N PRO A 179 -17.35 -12.69 7.66
CA PRO A 179 -18.46 -13.14 6.82
C PRO A 179 -19.61 -12.12 6.78
N LYS A 180 -19.82 -11.33 7.84
CA LYS A 180 -20.89 -10.31 7.95
C LYS A 180 -20.80 -9.23 6.85
N MET A 181 -19.62 -9.05 6.22
CA MET A 181 -19.47 -8.16 5.06
C MET A 181 -20.48 -8.49 3.94
N LEU A 182 -20.82 -9.77 3.76
CA LEU A 182 -21.77 -10.23 2.75
C LEU A 182 -23.22 -10.28 3.23
N SER A 183 -23.55 -9.75 4.41
CA SER A 183 -24.93 -9.61 4.85
C SER A 183 -25.64 -8.48 4.12
N ALA A 184 -26.99 -8.54 4.03
CA ALA A 184 -27.78 -7.50 3.38
C ALA A 184 -27.57 -6.12 4.02
N LEU A 185 -27.37 -6.07 5.34
CA LEU A 185 -27.09 -4.84 6.08
C LEU A 185 -25.83 -4.12 5.55
N TYR A 186 -24.71 -4.84 5.46
CA TYR A 186 -23.45 -4.26 4.98
C TYR A 186 -23.42 -4.07 3.47
N LEU A 187 -24.03 -4.97 2.68
CA LEU A 187 -24.11 -4.80 1.22
C LEU A 187 -24.88 -3.52 0.83
N ASN A 188 -25.89 -3.11 1.58
CA ASN A 188 -26.56 -1.83 1.36
C ASN A 188 -25.61 -0.64 1.63
N LYS A 189 -24.75 -0.72 2.66
CA LYS A 189 -23.72 0.30 2.90
C LYS A 189 -22.66 0.32 1.81
N VAL A 190 -22.25 -0.84 1.33
CA VAL A 190 -21.34 -0.95 0.17
C VAL A 190 -21.96 -0.27 -1.06
N LYS A 191 -23.26 -0.45 -1.30
CA LYS A 191 -23.98 0.23 -2.38
C LYS A 191 -23.92 1.76 -2.22
N GLU A 192 -24.20 2.28 -1.02
CA GLU A 192 -24.11 3.73 -0.75
C GLU A 192 -22.71 4.27 -1.11
N ILE A 193 -21.65 3.57 -0.69
CA ILE A 193 -20.27 3.93 -1.02
C ILE A 193 -19.99 3.83 -2.53
N ALA A 194 -20.43 2.73 -3.17
CA ALA A 194 -20.23 2.51 -4.60
C ALA A 194 -20.89 3.62 -5.45
N ASP A 195 -22.08 4.07 -5.06
CA ASP A 195 -22.79 5.14 -5.76
C ASP A 195 -22.05 6.49 -5.67
N ILE A 196 -21.33 6.75 -4.56
CA ILE A 196 -20.49 7.95 -4.39
C ILE A 196 -19.20 7.84 -5.21
N LEU A 197 -18.58 6.65 -5.27
CA LEU A 197 -17.29 6.43 -5.93
C LEU A 197 -17.40 6.33 -7.46
N ARG A 198 -18.54 5.83 -7.95
CA ARG A 198 -18.77 5.56 -9.39
C ARG A 198 -18.54 6.76 -10.31
N PRO A 199 -19.02 7.98 -10.00
CA PRO A 199 -18.77 9.16 -10.84
C PRO A 199 -17.27 9.50 -10.97
N TYR A 200 -16.43 9.06 -10.03
CA TYR A 200 -14.98 9.22 -10.03
C TYR A 200 -14.24 8.05 -10.70
N GLY A 201 -14.95 7.10 -11.31
CA GLY A 201 -14.39 5.93 -11.99
C GLY A 201 -13.83 4.84 -11.06
N ILE A 202 -14.14 4.91 -9.77
CA ILE A 202 -13.58 3.99 -8.77
C ILE A 202 -14.57 2.87 -8.51
N LYS A 203 -14.21 1.65 -8.91
CA LYS A 203 -14.99 0.44 -8.64
C LYS A 203 -14.76 -0.06 -7.21
N VAL A 204 -15.81 -0.61 -6.64
CA VAL A 204 -15.76 -1.25 -5.31
C VAL A 204 -15.47 -2.74 -5.45
N TYR A 205 -14.58 -3.23 -4.62
CA TYR A 205 -14.26 -4.63 -4.40
C TYR A 205 -14.47 -4.97 -2.92
N LEU A 206 -14.68 -6.24 -2.61
CA LEU A 206 -14.78 -6.71 -1.22
C LEU A 206 -13.80 -7.84 -0.96
N SER A 207 -13.15 -7.77 0.20
CA SER A 207 -12.47 -8.92 0.75
C SER A 207 -13.51 -9.87 1.37
N VAL A 208 -13.41 -11.16 1.09
CA VAL A 208 -14.39 -12.14 1.55
C VAL A 208 -13.75 -13.27 2.36
N ASN A 209 -14.43 -13.67 3.41
CA ASN A 209 -14.09 -14.87 4.16
C ASN A 209 -14.51 -16.11 3.35
N PHE A 210 -13.58 -17.05 3.17
CA PHE A 210 -13.81 -18.23 2.35
C PHE A 210 -14.97 -19.11 2.88
N ALA A 211 -15.17 -19.14 4.20
CA ALA A 211 -16.25 -19.87 4.85
C ALA A 211 -17.59 -19.10 4.93
N SER A 212 -17.73 -17.96 4.26
CA SER A 212 -18.98 -17.18 4.24
C SER A 212 -20.23 -18.01 3.92
N PRO A 213 -20.20 -19.03 3.03
CA PRO A 213 -21.37 -19.88 2.76
C PRO A 213 -21.95 -20.56 4.01
N MET A 214 -21.11 -20.82 5.02
CA MET A 214 -21.52 -21.49 6.27
C MET A 214 -22.20 -20.55 7.27
N SER A 215 -22.08 -19.23 7.08
CA SER A 215 -22.53 -18.24 8.07
C SER A 215 -23.59 -17.29 7.54
N ILE A 216 -23.58 -16.99 6.25
CA ILE A 216 -24.40 -15.93 5.64
C ILE A 216 -25.38 -16.54 4.64
N PRO A 217 -26.69 -16.17 4.69
CA PRO A 217 -27.64 -16.56 3.66
C PRO A 217 -27.36 -15.86 2.33
N ALA A 218 -27.74 -16.49 1.22
CA ALA A 218 -27.77 -15.87 -0.10
C ALA A 218 -29.22 -15.74 -0.58
N LYS A 219 -29.57 -14.59 -1.15
CA LYS A 219 -30.93 -14.30 -1.60
C LYS A 219 -31.37 -15.26 -2.70
N GLY A 220 -32.53 -15.90 -2.53
CA GLY A 220 -33.05 -16.84 -3.49
C GLY A 220 -32.41 -18.23 -3.48
N PHE A 221 -31.57 -18.53 -2.48
CA PHE A 221 -30.91 -19.82 -2.33
C PHE A 221 -31.33 -20.51 -1.01
N ASN A 222 -31.58 -21.81 -1.04
CA ASN A 222 -31.79 -22.71 0.09
C ASN A 222 -32.80 -22.19 1.16
N GLY A 223 -33.84 -21.47 0.73
CA GLY A 223 -34.82 -20.87 1.66
C GLY A 223 -34.20 -19.87 2.65
N GLY A 224 -33.10 -19.24 2.31
CA GLY A 224 -32.38 -18.29 3.16
C GLY A 224 -31.52 -18.93 4.25
N LYS A 225 -31.16 -20.22 4.13
CA LYS A 225 -30.33 -20.94 5.10
C LYS A 225 -28.88 -21.03 4.60
N PRO A 226 -27.88 -20.92 5.49
CA PRO A 226 -26.48 -21.19 5.17
C PRO A 226 -26.24 -22.64 4.72
N VAL A 227 -25.11 -22.89 4.08
CA VAL A 227 -24.62 -24.22 3.70
C VAL A 227 -23.83 -24.84 4.87
N LYS A 228 -23.81 -26.16 4.98
CA LYS A 228 -23.10 -26.86 6.09
C LYS A 228 -21.58 -27.01 5.87
N THR A 229 -21.06 -26.61 4.70
CA THR A 229 -19.66 -26.74 4.33
C THR A 229 -19.22 -25.55 3.48
N ALA A 230 -17.92 -25.31 3.37
CA ALA A 230 -17.33 -24.38 2.41
C ALA A 230 -16.43 -25.09 1.39
N ASP A 231 -16.51 -26.46 1.26
CA ASP A 231 -15.78 -27.19 0.22
C ASP A 231 -16.08 -26.59 -1.17
N PRO A 232 -15.08 -26.02 -1.88
CA PRO A 232 -15.30 -25.30 -3.13
C PRO A 232 -15.83 -26.19 -4.26
N LEU A 233 -15.66 -27.49 -4.17
CA LEU A 233 -16.17 -28.43 -5.17
C LEU A 233 -17.60 -28.91 -4.87
N ASN A 234 -18.14 -28.61 -3.69
CA ASN A 234 -19.51 -28.94 -3.32
C ASN A 234 -20.51 -28.14 -4.16
N LYS A 235 -21.51 -28.83 -4.73
CA LYS A 235 -22.51 -28.21 -5.61
C LYS A 235 -23.32 -27.10 -4.91
N GLN A 236 -23.63 -27.26 -3.62
CA GLN A 236 -24.37 -26.24 -2.87
C GLN A 236 -23.52 -25.00 -2.61
N VAL A 237 -22.21 -25.16 -2.34
CA VAL A 237 -21.28 -24.03 -2.18
C VAL A 237 -21.15 -23.25 -3.49
N LYS A 238 -20.98 -23.93 -4.61
CA LYS A 238 -20.95 -23.29 -5.95
C LYS A 238 -22.26 -22.54 -6.25
N ALA A 239 -23.40 -23.13 -5.92
CA ALA A 239 -24.72 -22.50 -6.11
C ALA A 239 -24.88 -21.28 -5.18
N TRP A 240 -24.39 -21.35 -3.93
CA TRP A 240 -24.42 -20.25 -2.98
C TRP A 240 -23.60 -19.05 -3.49
N TRP A 241 -22.35 -19.26 -3.94
CA TRP A 241 -21.52 -18.18 -4.49
C TRP A 241 -22.17 -17.54 -5.73
N LYS A 242 -22.78 -18.32 -6.62
CA LYS A 242 -23.52 -17.79 -7.77
C LYS A 242 -24.73 -16.94 -7.35
N ALA A 243 -25.49 -17.40 -6.35
CA ALA A 243 -26.64 -16.66 -5.84
C ALA A 243 -26.18 -15.36 -5.15
N LYS A 244 -25.12 -15.42 -4.35
CA LYS A 244 -24.54 -14.24 -3.67
C LYS A 244 -23.96 -13.23 -4.68
N ALA A 245 -23.24 -13.67 -5.70
CA ALA A 245 -22.79 -12.81 -6.77
C ALA A 245 -23.96 -12.11 -7.47
N LYS A 246 -25.01 -12.85 -7.85
CA LYS A 246 -26.23 -12.26 -8.42
C LYS A 246 -26.87 -11.21 -7.51
N GLU A 247 -26.92 -11.47 -6.20
CA GLU A 247 -27.42 -10.52 -5.20
C GLU A 247 -26.60 -9.23 -5.18
N ILE A 248 -25.26 -9.34 -5.18
CA ILE A 248 -24.34 -8.19 -5.15
C ILE A 248 -24.48 -7.37 -6.43
N TYR A 249 -24.40 -8.00 -7.61
CA TYR A 249 -24.49 -7.28 -8.89
C TYR A 249 -25.86 -6.68 -9.17
N ALA A 250 -26.93 -7.22 -8.55
CA ALA A 250 -28.23 -6.58 -8.59
C ALA A 250 -28.29 -5.26 -7.78
N LEU A 251 -27.44 -5.13 -6.75
CA LEU A 251 -27.32 -3.91 -5.94
C LEU A 251 -26.27 -2.95 -6.54
N ILE A 252 -25.17 -3.48 -7.04
CA ILE A 252 -23.98 -2.75 -7.51
C ILE A 252 -23.59 -3.31 -8.88
N PRO A 253 -24.19 -2.83 -9.98
CA PRO A 253 -24.00 -3.41 -11.30
C PRO A 253 -22.55 -3.39 -11.82
N ASP A 254 -21.75 -2.44 -11.34
CA ASP A 254 -20.32 -2.24 -11.67
C ASP A 254 -19.37 -2.80 -10.62
N PHE A 255 -19.84 -3.64 -9.69
CA PHE A 255 -19.02 -4.28 -8.67
C PHE A 255 -17.80 -4.97 -9.29
N GLY A 256 -16.59 -4.67 -8.78
CA GLY A 256 -15.35 -5.14 -9.40
C GLY A 256 -15.03 -6.61 -9.16
N GLY A 257 -15.39 -7.15 -7.99
CA GLY A 257 -15.10 -8.53 -7.62
C GLY A 257 -14.57 -8.71 -6.21
N PHE A 258 -13.90 -9.84 -5.97
CA PHE A 258 -13.47 -10.25 -4.63
C PHE A 258 -11.96 -10.24 -4.47
N LEU A 259 -11.51 -9.93 -3.26
CA LEU A 259 -10.17 -10.21 -2.74
C LEU A 259 -10.28 -11.36 -1.72
N VAL A 260 -9.35 -12.32 -1.76
CA VAL A 260 -9.37 -13.48 -0.86
C VAL A 260 -8.00 -13.73 -0.24
N LYS A 261 -7.96 -13.85 1.08
CA LYS A 261 -6.87 -14.45 1.85
C LYS A 261 -7.38 -15.80 2.36
N ALA A 262 -6.72 -16.89 1.99
CA ALA A 262 -7.14 -18.25 2.32
C ALA A 262 -5.99 -19.06 2.91
N ASN A 263 -6.28 -19.93 3.88
CA ASN A 263 -5.35 -20.82 4.57
C ASN A 263 -4.07 -20.14 5.11
N SER A 264 -4.21 -18.92 5.57
CA SER A 264 -3.12 -18.14 6.14
C SER A 264 -3.59 -17.43 7.40
N GLU A 265 -2.77 -17.44 8.46
CA GLU A 265 -3.03 -16.75 9.74
C GLU A 265 -4.45 -17.00 10.29
N GLY A 266 -4.87 -18.28 10.31
CA GLY A 266 -6.19 -18.67 10.83
C GLY A 266 -7.39 -18.38 9.94
N GLN A 267 -7.19 -17.81 8.73
CA GLN A 267 -8.28 -17.66 7.78
C GLN A 267 -8.61 -19.01 7.12
N PRO A 268 -9.92 -19.35 7.00
CA PRO A 268 -10.33 -20.59 6.35
C PRO A 268 -9.99 -20.58 4.85
N GLY A 269 -9.80 -21.78 4.30
CA GLY A 269 -9.48 -21.90 2.89
C GLY A 269 -9.71 -23.28 2.31
N PRO A 270 -9.32 -23.51 1.05
CA PRO A 270 -9.52 -24.78 0.35
C PRO A 270 -8.85 -25.98 1.01
N PHE A 271 -7.69 -25.79 1.65
CA PHE A 271 -6.95 -26.89 2.29
C PHE A 271 -7.72 -27.54 3.45
N ASP A 272 -8.64 -26.81 4.10
CA ASP A 272 -9.53 -27.35 5.13
C ASP A 272 -10.42 -28.49 4.60
N TYR A 273 -10.51 -28.60 3.27
CA TYR A 273 -11.32 -29.58 2.52
C TYR A 273 -10.48 -30.47 1.60
N ASN A 274 -9.16 -30.52 1.75
CA ASN A 274 -8.23 -31.22 0.84
C ASN A 274 -8.39 -30.74 -0.62
N ARG A 275 -8.54 -29.42 -0.83
CA ARG A 275 -8.65 -28.79 -2.15
C ARG A 275 -7.49 -27.80 -2.35
N THR A 276 -7.19 -27.51 -3.61
CA THR A 276 -6.13 -26.57 -3.99
C THR A 276 -6.60 -25.11 -3.92
N HIS A 277 -5.66 -24.17 -3.90
CA HIS A 277 -5.97 -22.74 -4.07
C HIS A 277 -6.70 -22.47 -5.40
N ALA A 278 -6.36 -23.21 -6.47
CA ALA A 278 -7.04 -23.09 -7.75
C ALA A 278 -8.52 -23.52 -7.66
N ASP A 279 -8.85 -24.61 -6.95
CA ASP A 279 -10.23 -25.04 -6.71
C ASP A 279 -11.05 -23.95 -6.02
N GLY A 280 -10.45 -23.35 -4.97
CA GLY A 280 -11.08 -22.26 -4.22
C GLY A 280 -11.30 -21.03 -5.07
N ALA A 281 -10.23 -20.51 -5.68
CA ALA A 281 -10.29 -19.31 -6.50
C ALA A 281 -11.25 -19.45 -7.69
N ASN A 282 -11.21 -20.58 -8.38
CA ASN A 282 -12.05 -20.85 -9.55
C ASN A 282 -13.53 -20.90 -9.20
N THR A 283 -13.89 -21.40 -8.02
CA THR A 283 -15.30 -21.44 -7.58
C THR A 283 -15.87 -20.02 -7.41
N LEU A 284 -15.11 -19.09 -6.84
CA LEU A 284 -15.53 -17.69 -6.73
C LEU A 284 -15.49 -16.99 -8.10
N ALA A 285 -14.45 -17.27 -8.89
CA ALA A 285 -14.27 -16.70 -10.22
C ALA A 285 -15.43 -17.07 -11.17
N ASP A 286 -15.84 -18.34 -11.18
CA ASP A 286 -16.99 -18.81 -11.96
C ASP A 286 -18.30 -18.14 -11.53
N ALA A 287 -18.43 -17.72 -10.28
CA ALA A 287 -19.63 -17.02 -9.77
C ALA A 287 -19.71 -15.57 -10.26
N VAL A 288 -18.58 -14.84 -10.34
CA VAL A 288 -18.56 -13.43 -10.73
C VAL A 288 -18.32 -13.22 -12.23
N LYS A 289 -17.79 -14.20 -12.94
CA LYS A 289 -17.47 -14.12 -14.38
C LYS A 289 -18.64 -13.64 -15.27
N PRO A 290 -19.90 -14.10 -15.07
CA PRO A 290 -21.03 -13.66 -15.89
C PRO A 290 -21.29 -12.14 -15.83
N PHE A 291 -20.78 -11.49 -14.81
CA PHE A 291 -20.92 -10.04 -14.57
C PHE A 291 -19.65 -9.24 -14.90
N GLY A 292 -18.60 -9.89 -15.40
CA GLY A 292 -17.31 -9.24 -15.67
C GLY A 292 -16.44 -9.03 -14.43
N GLY A 293 -16.77 -9.66 -13.32
CA GLY A 293 -16.01 -9.56 -12.07
C GLY A 293 -14.74 -10.40 -12.06
N ILE A 294 -13.78 -9.99 -11.22
CA ILE A 294 -12.50 -10.68 -11.02
C ILE A 294 -12.37 -11.21 -9.59
N VAL A 295 -11.44 -12.14 -9.41
CA VAL A 295 -11.01 -12.61 -8.10
C VAL A 295 -9.52 -12.36 -7.96
N MET A 296 -9.15 -11.50 -7.01
CA MET A 296 -7.79 -11.29 -6.57
C MET A 296 -7.51 -12.31 -5.46
N TRP A 297 -6.65 -13.28 -5.72
CA TRP A 297 -6.29 -14.32 -4.77
C TRP A 297 -4.89 -14.08 -4.24
N ARG A 298 -4.78 -13.83 -2.92
CA ARG A 298 -3.47 -13.58 -2.33
C ARG A 298 -2.65 -14.84 -2.28
N SER A 299 -1.41 -14.76 -2.74
CA SER A 299 -0.42 -15.84 -2.65
C SER A 299 0.38 -15.81 -1.34
N PHE A 300 -0.08 -15.02 -0.38
CA PHE A 300 0.54 -14.93 0.94
C PHE A 300 0.01 -16.04 1.84
N VAL A 301 0.90 -16.93 2.25
CA VAL A 301 0.58 -18.09 3.08
C VAL A 301 1.60 -18.23 4.20
N TYR A 302 1.11 -18.53 5.40
CA TYR A 302 1.93 -18.87 6.54
C TYR A 302 1.55 -20.25 7.08
N GLY A 303 2.42 -21.21 6.82
CA GLY A 303 2.51 -22.43 7.58
C GLY A 303 1.46 -23.52 7.36
N ALA A 304 0.54 -23.38 6.41
CA ALA A 304 -0.55 -24.36 6.27
C ALA A 304 -0.06 -25.73 5.77
N ALA A 305 0.66 -25.80 4.67
CA ALA A 305 1.09 -27.05 4.06
C ALA A 305 2.59 -27.37 4.20
N HIS A 306 3.41 -26.37 4.57
CA HIS A 306 4.87 -26.45 4.52
C HIS A 306 5.53 -26.20 5.90
N LYS A 307 5.07 -26.92 6.94
CA LYS A 307 5.67 -26.82 8.27
C LYS A 307 7.17 -27.12 8.23
N GLY A 308 7.97 -26.20 8.80
CA GLY A 308 9.42 -26.34 8.87
C GLY A 308 10.16 -25.90 7.62
N GLU A 309 9.46 -25.53 6.55
CA GLU A 309 10.08 -24.88 5.41
C GLU A 309 10.42 -23.41 5.73
N ASP A 310 11.53 -22.92 5.19
CA ASP A 310 11.87 -21.50 5.31
C ASP A 310 10.71 -20.63 4.79
N ARG A 311 10.27 -19.70 5.65
CA ARG A 311 9.09 -18.88 5.41
C ARG A 311 9.12 -18.14 4.06
N VAL A 312 10.30 -17.73 3.60
CA VAL A 312 10.45 -17.02 2.31
C VAL A 312 10.20 -17.90 1.09
N LYS A 313 10.15 -19.21 1.25
CA LYS A 313 9.90 -20.17 0.16
C LYS A 313 8.43 -20.51 -0.04
N GLN A 314 7.62 -20.36 0.99
CA GLN A 314 6.28 -20.96 1.07
C GLN A 314 5.35 -20.53 -0.07
N ALA A 315 5.36 -19.26 -0.46
CA ALA A 315 4.51 -18.79 -1.56
C ALA A 315 4.80 -19.52 -2.88
N VAL A 316 6.06 -19.69 -3.23
CA VAL A 316 6.45 -20.43 -4.44
C VAL A 316 6.10 -21.91 -4.29
N SER A 317 6.41 -22.52 -3.16
CA SER A 317 6.13 -23.94 -2.91
C SER A 317 4.64 -24.28 -3.01
N GLU A 318 3.75 -23.40 -2.58
CA GLU A 318 2.30 -23.63 -2.64
C GLU A 318 1.67 -23.32 -4.00
N PHE A 319 2.22 -22.38 -4.76
CA PHE A 319 1.53 -21.88 -5.95
C PHE A 319 2.14 -22.32 -7.28
N LYS A 320 3.46 -22.62 -7.37
CA LYS A 320 4.14 -22.90 -8.65
C LYS A 320 3.49 -24.02 -9.47
N ASP A 321 3.06 -25.11 -8.81
CA ASP A 321 2.46 -26.27 -9.48
C ASP A 321 1.00 -26.04 -9.91
N LEU A 322 0.42 -24.89 -9.50
CA LEU A 322 -0.92 -24.46 -9.88
C LEU A 322 -0.92 -23.50 -11.09
N ASP A 323 0.26 -23.18 -11.65
CA ASP A 323 0.34 -22.24 -12.77
C ASP A 323 -0.45 -22.73 -13.99
N GLY A 324 -1.34 -21.89 -14.48
CA GLY A 324 -2.26 -22.22 -15.57
C GLY A 324 -3.52 -22.99 -15.16
N GLN A 325 -3.71 -23.31 -13.86
CA GLN A 325 -4.93 -23.96 -13.37
C GLN A 325 -6.01 -22.95 -12.93
N PHE A 326 -5.66 -21.69 -12.81
CA PHE A 326 -6.58 -20.61 -12.45
C PHE A 326 -7.40 -20.15 -13.66
N ARG A 327 -8.66 -19.73 -13.40
CA ARG A 327 -9.51 -19.09 -14.43
C ARG A 327 -8.90 -17.78 -14.93
N ASP A 328 -9.27 -17.38 -16.14
CA ASP A 328 -8.80 -16.14 -16.78
C ASP A 328 -9.16 -14.84 -16.04
N ASN A 329 -10.20 -14.88 -15.18
CA ASN A 329 -10.60 -13.77 -14.30
C ASN A 329 -10.09 -13.93 -12.85
N VAL A 330 -9.18 -14.86 -12.58
CA VAL A 330 -8.39 -14.91 -11.34
C VAL A 330 -7.07 -14.19 -11.57
N ILE A 331 -6.66 -13.40 -10.59
CA ILE A 331 -5.38 -12.70 -10.56
C ILE A 331 -4.70 -13.04 -9.24
N LEU A 332 -3.49 -13.60 -9.31
CA LEU A 332 -2.68 -13.79 -8.10
C LEU A 332 -2.14 -12.45 -7.63
N GLN A 333 -2.48 -12.06 -6.41
CA GLN A 333 -1.99 -10.87 -5.75
C GLN A 333 -0.87 -11.25 -4.80
N SER A 334 0.36 -10.86 -5.15
CA SER A 334 1.58 -11.25 -4.46
C SER A 334 2.31 -10.04 -3.92
N LYS A 335 2.81 -10.12 -2.68
CA LYS A 335 3.65 -9.07 -2.09
C LYS A 335 4.91 -8.84 -2.91
N ASN A 336 5.44 -7.64 -2.87
CA ASN A 336 6.66 -7.28 -3.60
C ASN A 336 7.91 -8.05 -3.13
N GLY A 337 7.98 -8.43 -1.85
CA GLY A 337 9.02 -9.28 -1.27
C GLY A 337 8.49 -10.62 -0.80
N PRO A 338 9.37 -11.62 -0.58
CA PRO A 338 8.97 -12.99 -0.25
C PRO A 338 8.52 -13.18 1.21
N LEU A 339 8.72 -12.16 2.07
CA LEU A 339 8.40 -12.25 3.49
C LEU A 339 7.17 -11.39 3.85
N ASP A 340 7.32 -10.10 4.15
CA ASP A 340 6.21 -9.32 4.68
C ASP A 340 6.48 -7.80 4.69
N PHE A 341 6.72 -7.19 3.53
CA PHE A 341 6.90 -5.73 3.42
C PHE A 341 7.97 -5.14 4.35
N GLN A 342 9.06 -5.89 4.59
CA GLN A 342 10.18 -5.45 5.41
C GLN A 342 10.84 -4.20 4.82
N PRO A 343 11.59 -3.40 5.59
CA PRO A 343 12.30 -2.23 5.09
C PRO A 343 13.16 -2.51 3.86
N ARG A 344 13.75 -3.70 3.77
CA ARG A 344 14.38 -4.23 2.56
C ARG A 344 14.18 -5.73 2.47
N GLU A 345 13.60 -6.16 1.35
CA GLU A 345 13.53 -7.55 0.92
C GLU A 345 14.07 -7.66 -0.51
N PRO A 346 14.60 -8.81 -0.92
CA PRO A 346 14.68 -9.12 -2.36
C PRO A 346 13.26 -9.19 -2.94
N TYR A 347 13.14 -9.09 -4.26
CA TYR A 347 11.82 -9.27 -4.88
C TYR A 347 11.28 -10.69 -4.65
N ALA A 348 9.96 -10.84 -4.65
CA ALA A 348 9.33 -12.15 -4.42
C ALA A 348 9.51 -13.07 -5.65
N PRO A 349 10.14 -14.26 -5.52
CA PRO A 349 10.42 -15.14 -6.66
C PRO A 349 9.16 -15.76 -7.27
N ILE A 350 8.00 -15.66 -6.66
CA ILE A 350 6.73 -16.09 -7.26
C ILE A 350 6.44 -15.35 -8.58
N PHE A 351 6.94 -14.14 -8.76
CA PHE A 351 6.81 -13.42 -10.02
C PHE A 351 7.62 -14.07 -11.15
N ASP A 352 8.61 -14.89 -10.82
CA ASP A 352 9.40 -15.64 -11.80
C ASP A 352 8.81 -17.01 -12.13
N THR A 353 7.92 -17.55 -11.30
CA THR A 353 7.43 -18.92 -11.41
C THR A 353 6.03 -19.05 -12.02
N MET A 354 5.22 -18.00 -11.95
CA MET A 354 3.85 -17.98 -12.47
C MET A 354 3.81 -17.35 -13.87
N HIS A 355 3.88 -18.17 -14.92
CA HIS A 355 3.98 -17.70 -16.30
C HIS A 355 2.66 -17.66 -17.05
N LYS A 356 1.69 -18.50 -16.66
CA LYS A 356 0.39 -18.66 -17.32
C LYS A 356 -0.74 -17.97 -16.57
N THR A 357 -0.55 -17.77 -15.27
CA THR A 357 -1.53 -17.14 -14.38
C THR A 357 -1.27 -15.64 -14.30
N LYS A 358 -2.32 -14.84 -14.42
CA LYS A 358 -2.23 -13.38 -14.27
C LYS A 358 -1.76 -13.02 -12.87
N GLN A 359 -0.86 -12.05 -12.78
CA GLN A 359 -0.29 -11.56 -11.53
C GLN A 359 -0.50 -10.08 -11.35
N MET A 360 -0.61 -9.68 -10.09
CA MET A 360 -0.61 -8.28 -9.65
C MET A 360 0.32 -8.15 -8.44
N ALA A 361 1.08 -7.05 -8.38
CA ALA A 361 1.90 -6.77 -7.21
C ALA A 361 1.05 -6.15 -6.09
N GLU A 362 1.24 -6.65 -4.86
CA GLU A 362 0.74 -6.02 -3.65
C GLU A 362 1.87 -5.22 -3.00
N LEU A 363 1.70 -3.89 -3.00
CA LEU A 363 2.61 -2.95 -2.35
C LEU A 363 1.97 -2.49 -1.03
N GLN A 364 2.77 -2.20 0.00
CA GLN A 364 2.22 -1.68 1.25
C GLN A 364 2.49 -0.19 1.39
N ILE A 365 1.43 0.62 1.38
CA ILE A 365 1.48 2.05 1.67
C ILE A 365 1.51 2.27 3.19
N THR A 366 0.95 1.36 3.95
CA THR A 366 0.67 1.44 5.40
C THR A 366 1.92 1.48 6.28
N GLN A 367 3.13 1.37 5.80
CA GLN A 367 4.38 1.50 6.57
C GLN A 367 4.43 0.62 7.85
N GLU A 368 3.86 -0.59 7.84
CA GLU A 368 3.77 -1.48 9.00
C GLU A 368 5.12 -1.71 9.67
N TYR A 369 6.14 -2.02 8.85
CA TYR A 369 7.51 -2.28 9.28
C TYR A 369 8.45 -1.08 9.04
N LEU A 370 7.92 0.06 8.63
CA LEU A 370 8.65 1.25 8.25
C LEU A 370 8.25 2.46 9.11
N GLY A 371 8.15 2.22 10.42
CA GLY A 371 7.89 3.27 11.39
C GLY A 371 6.42 3.61 11.62
N GLN A 372 5.47 2.84 11.08
CA GLN A 372 4.03 2.91 11.40
C GLN A 372 3.43 4.31 11.25
N SER A 373 3.75 5.00 10.15
CA SER A 373 3.36 6.40 9.89
C SER A 373 3.75 7.40 10.99
N ARG A 374 4.72 7.03 11.85
CA ARG A 374 5.36 7.93 12.83
C ARG A 374 6.69 8.44 12.33
N HIS A 375 7.27 7.78 11.30
CA HIS A 375 8.55 8.11 10.69
C HIS A 375 8.34 8.64 9.28
N LEU A 376 9.21 9.56 8.88
CA LEU A 376 9.36 9.96 7.50
C LEU A 376 10.07 8.83 6.76
N VAL A 377 9.34 8.12 5.90
CA VAL A 377 9.86 7.11 4.99
C VAL A 377 9.11 7.20 3.66
N TYR A 378 9.80 7.67 2.62
CA TYR A 378 9.25 7.74 1.27
C TYR A 378 9.46 6.41 0.55
N LEU A 379 8.37 5.77 0.13
CA LEU A 379 8.36 4.37 -0.32
C LEU A 379 8.60 4.20 -1.83
N ALA A 380 8.46 5.25 -2.64
CA ALA A 380 8.64 5.12 -4.08
C ALA A 380 10.01 4.55 -4.50
N PRO A 381 11.14 4.87 -3.83
CA PRO A 381 12.42 4.23 -4.13
C PRO A 381 12.39 2.70 -3.95
N MET A 382 11.69 2.19 -2.92
CA MET A 382 11.54 0.76 -2.70
C MET A 382 10.69 0.10 -3.80
N TRP A 383 9.61 0.74 -4.22
CA TRP A 383 8.75 0.22 -5.29
C TRP A 383 9.43 0.29 -6.66
N ARG A 384 10.22 1.32 -6.92
CA ARG A 384 11.06 1.41 -8.13
C ARG A 384 12.15 0.34 -8.15
N GLU A 385 12.75 0.01 -6.99
CA GLU A 385 13.69 -1.11 -6.86
C GLU A 385 13.00 -2.43 -7.26
N PHE A 386 11.77 -2.69 -6.80
CA PHE A 386 10.97 -3.85 -7.20
C PHE A 386 10.74 -3.91 -8.72
N PHE A 387 10.34 -2.81 -9.36
CA PHE A 387 10.15 -2.76 -10.82
C PHE A 387 11.47 -2.88 -11.61
N GLY A 388 12.61 -2.75 -10.98
CA GLY A 388 13.91 -3.09 -11.58
C GLY A 388 14.15 -4.60 -11.71
N PHE A 389 13.43 -5.42 -10.94
CA PHE A 389 13.50 -6.88 -10.98
C PHE A 389 12.30 -7.49 -11.71
N VAL A 390 11.09 -6.96 -11.48
CA VAL A 390 9.84 -7.46 -12.07
C VAL A 390 9.37 -6.50 -13.15
N GLU A 391 9.46 -6.96 -14.40
CA GLU A 391 9.00 -6.19 -15.56
C GLU A 391 7.55 -5.75 -15.39
N PRO A 392 7.22 -4.44 -15.47
CA PRO A 392 5.86 -3.96 -15.35
C PRO A 392 4.85 -4.64 -16.28
N SER A 393 5.28 -5.02 -17.49
CA SER A 393 4.46 -5.70 -18.50
C SER A 393 3.98 -7.11 -18.09
N ARG A 394 4.60 -7.71 -17.10
CA ARG A 394 4.18 -9.02 -16.55
C ARG A 394 2.99 -8.92 -15.59
N LEU A 395 2.67 -7.72 -15.16
CA LEU A 395 1.62 -7.45 -14.19
C LEU A 395 0.37 -6.89 -14.89
N VAL A 396 -0.81 -7.36 -14.51
CA VAL A 396 -2.08 -6.82 -15.00
C VAL A 396 -2.57 -5.63 -14.19
N GLY A 397 -1.92 -5.33 -13.08
CA GLY A 397 -2.24 -4.23 -12.19
C GLY A 397 -1.35 -4.20 -10.95
N ILE A 398 -1.58 -3.21 -10.10
CA ILE A 398 -1.01 -3.15 -8.77
C ILE A 398 -2.08 -2.84 -7.72
N ALA A 399 -1.88 -3.38 -6.53
CA ALA A 399 -2.72 -3.16 -5.36
C ALA A 399 -1.88 -2.54 -4.23
N GLY A 400 -2.40 -1.54 -3.55
CA GLY A 400 -1.73 -0.86 -2.45
C GLY A 400 -2.49 -1.03 -1.13
N VAL A 401 -1.86 -1.62 -0.12
CA VAL A 401 -2.41 -1.65 1.24
C VAL A 401 -2.35 -0.23 1.79
N ALA A 402 -3.52 0.37 2.03
CA ALA A 402 -3.63 1.79 2.32
C ALA A 402 -3.48 2.11 3.81
N ASN A 403 -2.85 3.25 4.12
CA ASN A 403 -2.73 3.81 5.46
C ASN A 403 -3.62 5.05 5.65
N ILE A 404 -4.90 4.94 5.29
CA ILE A 404 -5.89 6.02 5.30
C ILE A 404 -6.88 5.80 6.42
N GLY A 405 -7.10 6.83 7.24
CA GLY A 405 -8.05 6.79 8.36
C GLY A 405 -8.61 8.18 8.67
N LEU A 406 -9.33 8.29 9.78
CA LEU A 406 -10.06 9.49 10.20
C LEU A 406 -9.18 10.62 10.79
N ASP A 407 -7.85 10.43 10.88
CA ASP A 407 -6.96 11.53 11.22
C ASP A 407 -7.08 12.65 10.19
N LYS A 408 -7.01 13.91 10.65
CA LYS A 408 -7.21 15.07 9.78
C LYS A 408 -6.29 15.07 8.56
N ASN A 409 -5.04 14.65 8.73
CA ASN A 409 -4.07 14.50 7.65
C ASN A 409 -4.20 13.16 6.89
N TRP A 410 -5.24 12.34 7.15
CA TRP A 410 -5.56 11.06 6.53
C TRP A 410 -4.56 9.91 6.75
N CYS A 411 -3.29 10.21 6.98
CA CYS A 411 -2.21 9.23 6.96
C CYS A 411 -1.40 9.15 8.26
N GLY A 412 -1.76 9.94 9.29
CA GLY A 412 -1.04 9.99 10.56
C GLY A 412 0.28 10.77 10.55
N HIS A 413 0.86 10.99 9.36
CA HIS A 413 2.06 11.79 9.11
C HIS A 413 1.90 12.52 7.77
N HIS A 414 2.26 13.81 7.70
CA HIS A 414 2.11 14.60 6.46
C HIS A 414 2.86 13.98 5.28
N PHE A 415 4.10 13.50 5.47
CA PHE A 415 4.87 12.84 4.41
C PHE A 415 4.35 11.43 4.04
N SER A 416 3.53 10.79 4.88
CA SER A 416 2.88 9.53 4.47
C SER A 416 1.84 9.73 3.36
N GLN A 417 1.33 10.95 3.19
CA GLN A 417 0.51 11.32 2.04
C GLN A 417 1.29 11.18 0.71
N ALA A 418 2.61 11.43 0.72
CA ALA A 418 3.47 11.23 -0.45
C ALA A 418 3.51 9.77 -0.90
N ASN A 419 3.37 8.81 0.01
CA ASN A 419 3.33 7.38 -0.32
C ASN A 419 2.01 7.00 -1.02
N TRP A 420 0.89 7.53 -0.56
CA TRP A 420 -0.39 7.38 -1.24
C TRP A 420 -0.35 8.00 -2.65
N TYR A 421 0.15 9.23 -2.74
CA TYR A 421 0.34 9.92 -4.02
C TYR A 421 1.23 9.11 -4.98
N ALA A 422 2.40 8.68 -4.51
CA ALA A 422 3.37 7.92 -5.29
C ALA A 422 2.82 6.58 -5.78
N PHE A 423 2.03 5.89 -4.96
CA PHE A 423 1.37 4.66 -5.38
C PHE A 423 0.46 4.91 -6.59
N GLY A 424 -0.38 5.95 -6.56
CA GLY A 424 -1.25 6.29 -7.69
C GLY A 424 -0.47 6.66 -8.94
N ARG A 425 0.59 7.47 -8.81
CA ARG A 425 1.43 7.87 -9.96
C ARG A 425 2.16 6.70 -10.60
N LEU A 426 2.73 5.79 -9.80
CA LEU A 426 3.34 4.54 -10.29
C LEU A 426 2.32 3.57 -10.88
N ALA A 427 1.10 3.54 -10.35
CA ALA A 427 0.01 2.76 -10.92
C ALA A 427 -0.43 3.30 -12.29
N TRP A 428 -0.39 4.62 -12.47
CA TRP A 428 -0.65 5.27 -13.73
C TRP A 428 0.48 5.02 -14.72
N ASN A 429 1.72 5.26 -14.31
CA ASN A 429 2.91 5.04 -15.15
C ASN A 429 4.09 4.51 -14.31
N PRO A 430 4.42 3.21 -14.39
CA PRO A 430 5.51 2.60 -13.62
C PRO A 430 6.91 3.10 -14.02
N ASN A 431 7.02 3.89 -15.08
CA ASN A 431 8.29 4.46 -15.53
C ASN A 431 8.63 5.80 -14.86
N PHE A 432 7.70 6.43 -14.16
CA PHE A 432 8.02 7.62 -13.38
C PHE A 432 9.09 7.32 -12.35
N THR A 433 10.04 8.23 -12.21
CA THR A 433 11.09 8.14 -11.20
C THR A 433 10.56 8.56 -9.83
N SER A 434 11.20 8.06 -8.78
CA SER A 434 10.87 8.48 -7.41
C SER A 434 11.07 9.97 -7.19
N GLU A 435 12.05 10.56 -7.90
CA GLU A 435 12.38 11.98 -7.86
C GLU A 435 11.31 12.84 -8.51
N GLU A 436 10.86 12.49 -9.73
CA GLU A 436 9.77 13.19 -10.42
C GLU A 436 8.50 13.23 -9.56
N ILE A 437 8.11 12.08 -9.00
CA ILE A 437 6.90 11.97 -8.17
C ILE A 437 7.04 12.77 -6.87
N ALA A 438 8.19 12.71 -6.20
CA ALA A 438 8.42 13.45 -4.96
C ALA A 438 8.40 14.96 -5.19
N ASN A 439 9.04 15.43 -6.27
CA ASN A 439 9.05 16.85 -6.63
C ASN A 439 7.64 17.35 -6.99
N GLU A 440 6.87 16.56 -7.75
CA GLU A 440 5.47 16.85 -8.09
C GLU A 440 4.61 16.97 -6.82
N TRP A 441 4.75 16.01 -5.87
CA TRP A 441 4.02 16.02 -4.61
C TRP A 441 4.41 17.22 -3.72
N LEU A 442 5.72 17.52 -3.58
CA LEU A 442 6.21 18.66 -2.80
C LEU A 442 5.68 19.99 -3.33
N THR A 443 5.72 20.17 -4.65
CA THR A 443 5.21 21.38 -5.31
C THR A 443 3.72 21.58 -5.03
N GLN A 444 2.91 20.53 -5.18
CA GLN A 444 1.47 20.62 -4.94
C GLN A 444 1.12 20.77 -3.46
N THR A 445 1.89 20.16 -2.55
CA THR A 445 1.56 20.07 -1.12
C THR A 445 2.05 21.27 -0.33
N PHE A 446 3.22 21.81 -0.66
CA PHE A 446 3.84 22.91 0.06
C PHE A 446 4.02 24.18 -0.78
N ASN A 447 3.68 24.12 -2.06
CA ASN A 447 3.98 25.16 -3.04
C ASN A 447 5.47 25.54 -3.04
N LEU A 448 6.33 24.57 -2.84
CA LEU A 448 7.75 24.75 -2.60
C LEU A 448 8.56 23.71 -3.39
N GLY A 449 9.24 24.15 -4.43
CA GLY A 449 10.30 23.38 -5.08
C GLY A 449 11.58 23.47 -4.26
N SER A 450 11.84 22.49 -3.39
CA SER A 450 13.03 22.46 -2.53
C SER A 450 13.87 21.22 -2.80
N ALA A 451 15.07 21.44 -3.35
CA ALA A 451 16.05 20.36 -3.56
C ALA A 451 16.45 19.68 -2.23
N ALA A 452 16.47 20.41 -1.12
CA ALA A 452 16.80 19.85 0.20
C ALA A 452 15.68 18.90 0.69
N LEU A 453 14.40 19.30 0.60
CA LEU A 453 13.27 18.44 0.97
C LEU A 453 13.15 17.24 0.04
N LEU A 454 13.37 17.43 -1.26
CA LEU A 454 13.41 16.33 -2.23
C LEU A 454 14.49 15.32 -1.87
N ASN A 455 15.71 15.77 -1.59
CA ASN A 455 16.82 14.93 -1.19
C ASN A 455 16.54 14.21 0.15
N MET A 456 15.94 14.89 1.13
CA MET A 456 15.48 14.29 2.38
C MET A 456 14.51 13.13 2.14
N MET A 457 13.48 13.32 1.30
CA MET A 457 12.52 12.27 0.96
C MET A 457 13.22 11.07 0.31
N LEU A 458 14.06 11.29 -0.70
CA LEU A 458 14.72 10.23 -1.45
C LEU A 458 15.66 9.38 -0.59
N ARG A 459 16.32 9.98 0.42
CA ARG A 459 17.22 9.27 1.36
C ARG A 459 16.46 8.54 2.49
N SER A 460 15.22 8.92 2.78
CA SER A 460 14.52 8.50 3.99
C SER A 460 14.32 6.99 4.12
N ARG A 461 14.10 6.27 2.99
CA ARG A 461 14.00 4.80 3.01
C ARG A 461 15.34 4.15 3.35
N GLU A 462 16.44 4.61 2.77
CA GLU A 462 17.79 4.05 3.07
C GLU A 462 18.19 4.35 4.52
N ALA A 463 17.87 5.54 5.03
CA ALA A 463 18.08 5.87 6.43
C ALA A 463 17.31 4.91 7.36
N CYS A 464 16.06 4.60 7.01
CA CYS A 464 15.23 3.65 7.74
C CYS A 464 15.86 2.24 7.76
N VAL A 465 16.33 1.75 6.63
CA VAL A 465 17.05 0.47 6.56
C VAL A 465 18.30 0.48 7.43
N ASP A 466 19.08 1.56 7.37
CA ASP A 466 20.34 1.67 8.13
C ASP A 466 20.10 1.66 9.65
N TYR A 467 19.11 2.42 10.16
CA TYR A 467 18.90 2.44 11.60
C TYR A 467 18.02 1.29 12.12
N MET A 468 17.36 0.51 11.26
CA MET A 468 16.57 -0.65 11.67
C MET A 468 17.27 -1.98 11.37
N MET A 469 17.51 -2.28 10.10
CA MET A 469 17.92 -3.62 9.64
C MET A 469 18.92 -3.53 8.49
N PRO A 470 20.15 -3.08 8.75
CA PRO A 470 21.19 -2.98 7.74
C PRO A 470 21.66 -4.35 7.24
N ILE A 471 22.35 -4.36 6.11
CA ILE A 471 23.07 -5.50 5.50
C ILE A 471 22.27 -6.81 5.35
N GLY A 472 20.95 -6.70 5.20
CA GLY A 472 20.07 -7.86 5.01
C GLY A 472 19.49 -8.45 6.30
N LEU A 473 19.68 -7.80 7.44
CA LEU A 473 18.88 -8.08 8.62
C LEU A 473 17.40 -7.83 8.33
N HIS A 474 16.52 -8.63 8.92
CA HIS A 474 15.08 -8.52 8.71
C HIS A 474 14.30 -9.13 9.87
N HIS A 475 13.06 -8.66 10.05
CA HIS A 475 12.05 -9.16 11.00
C HIS A 475 12.51 -9.21 12.46
N ILE A 476 13.35 -8.25 12.89
CA ILE A 476 13.86 -8.15 14.25
C ILE A 476 13.13 -7.08 15.09
N PHE A 477 11.85 -6.91 14.81
CA PHE A 477 10.94 -5.99 15.52
C PHE A 477 10.47 -6.54 16.86
N ALA A 478 10.01 -5.63 17.70
CA ALA A 478 9.25 -6.00 18.90
C ALA A 478 8.08 -6.92 18.54
N PHE A 479 8.03 -8.04 19.24
CA PHE A 479 7.10 -9.11 18.96
C PHE A 479 5.65 -8.62 19.00
N ASP A 480 4.84 -9.05 18.03
CA ASP A 480 3.41 -8.73 17.88
C ASP A 480 3.05 -7.25 17.68
N GLN A 481 4.03 -6.33 17.71
CA GLN A 481 3.78 -4.90 17.53
C GLN A 481 4.38 -4.31 16.25
N HIS A 482 5.40 -4.94 15.69
CA HIS A 482 6.15 -4.51 14.49
C HIS A 482 6.73 -3.08 14.59
N TYR A 483 6.95 -2.60 15.83
CA TYR A 483 7.50 -1.30 16.10
C TYR A 483 8.57 -1.35 17.20
N GLY A 484 9.73 -0.76 16.91
CA GLY A 484 10.89 -0.83 17.81
C GLY A 484 11.67 -2.16 17.70
N PRO A 485 12.91 -2.19 18.21
CA PRO A 485 13.81 -3.35 18.10
C PRO A 485 13.56 -4.39 19.19
N GLU A 486 13.56 -5.66 18.79
CA GLU A 486 13.61 -6.81 19.71
C GLU A 486 14.39 -7.97 19.08
N PRO A 487 15.70 -7.81 18.77
CA PRO A 487 16.46 -8.87 18.10
C PRO A 487 16.48 -10.19 18.88
N GLY A 488 16.44 -10.16 20.22
CA GLY A 488 16.35 -11.35 21.08
C GLY A 488 14.94 -11.91 21.25
N GLY A 489 13.94 -11.42 20.52
CA GLY A 489 12.54 -11.80 20.68
C GLY A 489 12.32 -13.29 20.44
N PHE A 490 11.80 -13.98 21.49
CA PHE A 490 11.44 -15.39 21.45
C PHE A 490 10.28 -15.67 22.41
N ILE A 491 9.24 -16.34 21.91
CA ILE A 491 8.09 -16.75 22.70
C ILE A 491 7.80 -18.22 22.40
N ALA A 492 8.07 -19.11 23.35
CA ALA A 492 8.03 -20.58 23.17
C ALA A 492 6.67 -21.14 22.71
N ARG A 493 5.57 -20.44 22.95
CA ARG A 493 4.22 -20.86 22.52
C ARG A 493 3.94 -20.61 21.03
N TYR A 494 4.77 -19.79 20.35
CA TYR A 494 4.60 -19.49 18.94
C TYR A 494 5.56 -20.31 18.07
N PRO A 495 5.23 -20.53 16.81
CA PRO A 495 6.18 -21.08 15.84
C PRO A 495 7.48 -20.28 15.84
N ILE A 496 8.62 -20.95 15.76
CA ILE A 496 9.94 -20.29 15.80
C ILE A 496 10.10 -19.26 14.67
N GLU A 497 9.53 -19.53 13.52
CA GLU A 497 9.49 -18.68 12.34
C GLU A 497 8.66 -17.39 12.52
N TRP A 498 8.04 -17.20 13.67
CA TRP A 498 7.40 -15.94 14.06
C TRP A 498 8.28 -15.10 14.99
N CYS A 499 9.38 -15.69 15.48
CA CYS A 499 10.26 -15.05 16.44
C CYS A 499 11.46 -14.36 15.75
N PRO A 500 11.86 -13.15 16.16
CA PRO A 500 13.03 -12.45 15.62
C PRO A 500 14.31 -13.28 15.55
N VAL A 501 14.61 -14.09 16.56
CA VAL A 501 15.80 -14.95 16.61
C VAL A 501 15.92 -15.94 15.46
N TYR A 502 14.81 -16.31 14.83
CA TYR A 502 14.79 -17.19 13.66
C TYR A 502 15.46 -16.57 12.45
N TYR A 503 15.36 -15.26 12.26
CA TYR A 503 15.76 -14.59 11.03
C TYR A 503 17.25 -14.26 10.99
N HIS A 504 17.86 -13.89 12.11
CA HIS A 504 19.29 -13.57 12.15
C HIS A 504 20.18 -14.73 12.58
N LYS A 505 19.64 -15.73 13.31
CA LYS A 505 20.36 -16.93 13.79
C LYS A 505 21.71 -16.63 14.44
N ALA A 506 21.87 -15.46 15.08
CA ALA A 506 23.13 -15.05 15.70
C ALA A 506 23.51 -15.98 16.85
N ASN A 507 24.79 -16.34 16.91
CA ASN A 507 25.44 -17.02 18.01
C ASN A 507 26.89 -16.52 18.15
N ASN A 508 27.70 -17.10 19.04
CA ASN A 508 29.07 -16.65 19.27
C ASN A 508 29.98 -16.75 18.02
N ASP A 509 29.65 -17.58 17.04
CA ASP A 509 30.49 -17.84 15.88
C ASP A 509 30.05 -17.05 14.64
N SER A 510 28.76 -16.82 14.46
CA SER A 510 28.21 -16.36 13.19
C SER A 510 26.82 -15.73 13.32
N ILE A 511 26.41 -15.03 12.24
CA ILE A 511 25.12 -14.38 12.07
C ILE A 511 24.61 -14.53 10.64
N GLY A 512 23.29 -14.41 10.43
CA GLY A 512 22.62 -14.46 9.14
C GLY A 512 21.93 -15.81 8.89
N PHE A 513 21.10 -15.84 7.87
CA PHE A 513 20.37 -17.04 7.48
C PHE A 513 21.00 -17.64 6.22
N ASP A 514 21.44 -18.89 6.27
CA ASP A 514 21.88 -19.59 5.07
C ASP A 514 20.66 -20.02 4.24
N ARG A 515 20.43 -19.28 3.16
CA ARG A 515 19.39 -19.54 2.16
C ARG A 515 19.95 -19.98 0.82
N THR A 516 21.26 -20.23 0.75
CA THR A 516 21.94 -20.77 -0.42
C THR A 516 21.67 -22.29 -0.57
N HIS A 517 22.28 -22.89 -1.61
CA HIS A 517 22.21 -24.35 -1.84
C HIS A 517 22.72 -25.18 -0.63
N THR A 518 23.54 -24.61 0.27
CA THR A 518 24.02 -25.27 1.47
C THR A 518 23.05 -25.20 2.65
N GLY A 519 22.07 -24.32 2.57
CA GLY A 519 21.08 -24.07 3.62
C GLY A 519 19.64 -24.43 3.22
N SER A 520 18.72 -23.46 3.32
CA SER A 520 17.32 -23.69 2.96
C SER A 520 17.07 -23.76 1.44
N ASN A 521 18.06 -23.44 0.64
CA ASN A 521 18.00 -23.40 -0.83
C ASN A 521 16.87 -22.51 -1.37
N ALA A 522 16.66 -21.34 -0.75
CA ALA A 522 15.67 -20.38 -1.23
C ALA A 522 16.16 -19.64 -2.48
N THR A 523 17.48 -19.53 -2.67
CA THR A 523 18.07 -18.93 -3.87
C THR A 523 17.66 -19.63 -5.16
N ALA A 524 17.44 -20.95 -5.13
CA ALA A 524 16.97 -21.74 -6.28
C ALA A 524 15.56 -21.37 -6.78
N GLN A 525 14.80 -20.56 -6.03
CA GLN A 525 13.49 -20.09 -6.49
C GLN A 525 13.57 -18.85 -7.41
N TYR A 526 14.73 -18.19 -7.48
CA TYR A 526 14.96 -17.04 -8.34
C TYR A 526 15.40 -17.46 -9.73
N ARG A 527 15.00 -16.69 -10.76
CA ARG A 527 15.51 -16.89 -12.12
C ARG A 527 16.97 -16.49 -12.21
N GLU A 528 17.66 -17.03 -13.22
CA GLU A 528 18.99 -16.54 -13.58
C GLU A 528 18.93 -15.09 -14.16
N PRO A 529 19.93 -14.24 -13.90
CA PRO A 529 21.15 -14.54 -13.14
C PRO A 529 21.05 -14.40 -11.62
N TYR A 530 19.87 -14.09 -11.08
CA TYR A 530 19.70 -13.77 -9.66
C TYR A 530 19.89 -14.99 -8.76
N CYS A 531 19.52 -16.20 -9.21
CA CYS A 531 19.81 -17.43 -8.48
C CYS A 531 21.32 -17.52 -8.19
N SER A 532 22.15 -17.47 -9.22
CA SER A 532 23.61 -17.56 -9.10
C SER A 532 24.19 -16.37 -8.30
N ILE A 533 23.67 -15.16 -8.53
CA ILE A 533 24.14 -13.94 -7.81
C ILE A 533 23.89 -14.04 -6.30
N TYR A 534 22.72 -14.52 -5.89
CA TYR A 534 22.35 -14.58 -4.47
C TYR A 534 22.97 -15.80 -3.77
N ASP A 535 23.26 -16.87 -4.51
CA ASP A 535 23.82 -18.11 -3.97
C ASP A 535 25.32 -18.01 -3.65
N ASP A 536 26.08 -17.21 -4.42
CA ASP A 536 27.50 -16.97 -4.19
C ASP A 536 27.71 -15.70 -3.36
N ILE A 537 28.35 -15.86 -2.19
CA ILE A 537 28.66 -14.77 -1.27
C ILE A 537 29.49 -13.64 -1.90
N ASN A 538 30.33 -13.96 -2.89
CA ASN A 538 31.20 -12.98 -3.56
C ASN A 538 30.43 -12.07 -4.52
N THR A 539 29.31 -12.56 -5.05
CA THR A 539 28.46 -11.81 -6.00
C THR A 539 27.20 -11.26 -5.33
N CYS A 540 26.79 -11.83 -4.21
CA CYS A 540 25.62 -11.37 -3.47
C CYS A 540 25.77 -9.90 -3.07
N PRO A 541 24.79 -9.03 -3.40
CA PRO A 541 24.84 -7.64 -2.95
C PRO A 541 24.85 -7.55 -1.42
N GLU A 542 25.79 -6.79 -0.85
CA GLU A 542 25.95 -6.68 0.62
C GLU A 542 24.66 -6.25 1.34
N ARG A 543 23.79 -5.51 0.66
CA ARG A 543 22.46 -5.16 1.18
C ARG A 543 21.56 -6.36 1.46
N TYR A 544 21.88 -7.55 0.93
CA TYR A 544 21.18 -8.81 1.15
C TYR A 544 22.08 -9.87 1.84
N LEU A 545 23.27 -9.50 2.31
CA LEU A 545 24.25 -10.45 2.88
C LEU A 545 23.60 -11.36 3.94
N LEU A 546 23.08 -10.79 5.01
CA LEU A 546 22.49 -11.57 6.12
C LEU A 546 21.12 -12.14 5.81
N TRP A 547 20.53 -11.75 4.68
CA TRP A 547 19.31 -12.37 4.17
C TRP A 547 19.59 -13.74 3.57
N PHE A 548 20.65 -13.87 2.76
CA PHE A 548 20.96 -15.10 2.03
C PHE A 548 22.08 -15.92 2.63
N HIS A 549 23.01 -15.29 3.35
CA HIS A 549 24.23 -15.94 3.84
C HIS A 549 24.35 -15.89 5.37
N ARG A 550 24.88 -16.98 5.92
CA ARG A 550 25.36 -17.02 7.29
C ARG A 550 26.87 -16.87 7.30
N VAL A 551 27.37 -15.86 8.01
CA VAL A 551 28.80 -15.48 7.98
C VAL A 551 29.36 -15.40 9.39
N PRO A 552 30.67 -15.71 9.58
CA PRO A 552 31.34 -15.48 10.86
C PRO A 552 31.41 -13.98 11.16
N TRP A 553 31.47 -13.62 12.43
CA TRP A 553 31.61 -12.21 12.84
C TRP A 553 32.85 -11.53 12.28
N SER A 554 33.91 -12.29 11.99
CA SER A 554 35.16 -11.81 11.36
C SER A 554 35.05 -11.58 9.85
N TYR A 555 33.94 -11.97 9.20
CA TYR A 555 33.74 -11.73 7.77
C TYR A 555 33.87 -10.24 7.45
N ARG A 556 34.67 -9.91 6.43
CA ARG A 556 34.89 -8.52 6.01
C ARG A 556 34.08 -8.19 4.76
N LEU A 557 33.31 -7.11 4.86
CA LEU A 557 32.59 -6.52 3.74
C LEU A 557 33.56 -5.76 2.82
N LYS A 558 33.08 -5.31 1.66
CA LYS A 558 33.87 -4.51 0.69
C LYS A 558 34.43 -3.24 1.28
N SER A 559 33.83 -2.72 2.34
CA SER A 559 34.34 -1.58 3.12
C SER A 559 35.63 -1.89 3.92
N GLY A 560 36.00 -3.17 4.03
CA GLY A 560 37.09 -3.67 4.90
C GLY A 560 36.66 -3.87 6.36
N ARG A 561 35.48 -3.40 6.77
CA ARG A 561 34.90 -3.59 8.11
C ARG A 561 34.40 -5.02 8.30
N THR A 562 34.55 -5.55 9.51
CA THR A 562 33.86 -6.78 9.92
C THR A 562 32.34 -6.57 9.96
N VAL A 563 31.55 -7.66 10.03
CA VAL A 563 30.09 -7.58 10.09
C VAL A 563 29.61 -6.68 11.23
N TYR A 564 30.20 -6.81 12.43
CA TYR A 564 29.81 -5.99 13.57
C TYR A 564 30.23 -4.52 13.39
N GLU A 565 31.46 -4.26 12.93
CA GLU A 565 31.93 -2.89 12.61
C GLU A 565 31.07 -2.23 11.53
N GLU A 566 30.59 -2.99 10.54
CA GLU A 566 29.68 -2.47 9.52
C GLU A 566 28.29 -2.18 10.10
N MET A 567 27.79 -3.01 11.02
CA MET A 567 26.55 -2.70 11.76
C MET A 567 26.69 -1.40 12.56
N GLU A 568 27.76 -1.22 13.33
CA GLU A 568 28.02 0.01 14.07
C GLU A 568 28.01 1.23 13.14
N TYR A 569 28.70 1.12 12.02
CA TYR A 569 28.74 2.19 11.01
C TYR A 569 27.34 2.50 10.43
N ARG A 570 26.58 1.47 10.05
CA ARG A 570 25.27 1.65 9.41
C ARG A 570 24.25 2.22 10.38
N TYR A 571 24.12 1.65 11.58
CA TYR A 571 23.25 2.19 12.61
C TYR A 571 23.58 3.65 12.94
N GLY A 572 24.88 3.98 13.09
CA GLY A 572 25.34 5.35 13.32
C GLY A 572 25.03 6.27 12.16
N ARG A 573 25.17 5.81 10.90
CA ARG A 573 24.81 6.57 9.70
C ARG A 573 23.30 6.85 9.67
N GLY A 574 22.47 5.84 9.92
CA GLY A 574 21.01 6.00 9.93
C GLY A 574 20.53 7.03 10.96
N VAL A 575 21.13 7.05 12.16
CA VAL A 575 20.84 8.07 13.18
C VAL A 575 21.23 9.47 12.68
N LYS A 576 22.41 9.63 12.10
CA LYS A 576 22.88 10.92 11.54
C LYS A 576 21.99 11.42 10.40
N GLU A 577 21.48 10.53 9.56
CA GLU A 577 20.53 10.88 8.49
C GLU A 577 19.25 11.49 9.08
N VAL A 578 18.71 10.93 10.17
CA VAL A 578 17.52 11.49 10.82
C VAL A 578 17.83 12.85 11.48
N GLU A 579 19.01 13.03 12.07
CA GLU A 579 19.49 14.33 12.57
C GLU A 579 19.56 15.37 11.45
N ASP A 580 20.03 14.97 10.26
CA ASP A 580 20.06 15.84 9.08
C ASP A 580 18.64 16.16 8.56
N PHE A 581 17.71 15.22 8.62
CA PHE A 581 16.29 15.50 8.28
C PHE A 581 15.67 16.56 9.16
N ILE A 582 15.94 16.52 10.46
CA ILE A 582 15.49 17.55 11.40
C ILE A 582 16.10 18.92 11.02
N ARG A 583 17.38 18.97 10.72
CA ARG A 583 18.06 20.21 10.29
C ARG A 583 17.41 20.78 9.02
N ILE A 584 17.22 19.93 7.98
CA ILE A 584 16.58 20.33 6.70
C ILE A 584 15.15 20.84 6.94
N TRP A 585 14.38 20.16 7.79
CA TRP A 585 13.02 20.56 8.11
C TRP A 585 12.97 21.90 8.86
N ASN A 586 13.89 22.13 9.77
CA ASN A 586 14.03 23.41 10.45
C ASN A 586 14.40 24.56 9.50
N GLU A 587 15.26 24.31 8.52
CA GLU A 587 15.59 25.30 7.47
C GLU A 587 14.38 25.62 6.57
N ALA A 588 13.47 24.68 6.38
CA ALA A 588 12.24 24.88 5.61
C ALA A 588 11.14 25.64 6.39
N LYS A 589 11.26 25.81 7.70
CA LYS A 589 10.24 26.44 8.57
C LYS A 589 9.66 27.75 8.04
N PRO A 590 10.45 28.71 7.50
CA PRO A 590 9.91 29.97 7.02
C PRO A 590 8.92 29.84 5.85
N PHE A 591 8.89 28.69 5.17
CA PHE A 591 8.11 28.42 3.97
C PHE A 591 6.95 27.45 4.20
N ILE A 592 6.82 26.92 5.43
CA ILE A 592 5.79 25.94 5.80
C ILE A 592 4.86 26.60 6.83
N ASP A 593 3.56 26.30 6.73
CA ASP A 593 2.63 26.72 7.78
C ASP A 593 3.00 26.12 9.13
N GLU A 594 2.72 26.87 10.19
CA GLU A 594 3.17 26.53 11.55
C GLU A 594 2.64 25.18 12.02
N GLN A 595 1.38 24.82 11.70
CA GLN A 595 0.79 23.56 12.16
C GLN A 595 1.48 22.35 11.54
N ARG A 596 1.60 22.30 10.20
CA ARG A 596 2.27 21.17 9.55
C ARG A 596 3.75 21.10 9.90
N TRP A 597 4.39 22.28 10.09
CA TRP A 597 5.78 22.30 10.52
C TRP A 597 5.93 21.67 11.90
N GLN A 598 5.13 22.07 12.91
CA GLN A 598 5.18 21.54 14.28
C GLN A 598 4.86 20.03 14.32
N GLU A 599 3.79 19.61 13.66
CA GLU A 599 3.39 18.19 13.62
C GLU A 599 4.48 17.30 12.99
N THR A 600 5.11 17.77 11.92
CA THR A 600 6.20 17.04 11.27
C THR A 600 7.48 17.05 12.10
N ASP A 601 7.84 18.18 12.72
CA ASP A 601 9.00 18.27 13.62
C ASP A 601 8.87 17.28 14.78
N ALA A 602 7.71 17.24 15.42
CA ALA A 602 7.44 16.29 16.50
C ALA A 602 7.61 14.82 16.05
N ARG A 603 7.22 14.49 14.81
CA ARG A 603 7.42 13.16 14.23
C ARG A 603 8.90 12.86 13.94
N LEU A 604 9.65 13.82 13.44
CA LEU A 604 11.10 13.65 13.19
C LEU A 604 11.88 13.49 14.48
N GLN A 605 11.55 14.25 15.54
CA GLN A 605 12.14 14.07 16.87
C GLN A 605 11.89 12.68 17.42
N HIS A 606 10.64 12.20 17.32
CA HIS A 606 10.27 10.85 17.71
C HIS A 606 11.00 9.77 16.88
N GLN A 607 11.17 9.99 15.57
CA GLN A 607 11.94 9.12 14.69
C GLN A 607 13.42 9.05 15.13
N LEU A 608 14.01 10.17 15.52
CA LEU A 608 15.39 10.21 16.02
C LEU A 608 15.56 9.42 17.31
N GLU A 609 14.64 9.59 18.27
CA GLU A 609 14.64 8.81 19.52
C GLU A 609 14.55 7.31 19.21
N ASN A 610 13.67 6.91 18.31
CA ASN A 610 13.51 5.51 17.93
C ASN A 610 14.73 4.98 17.16
N ALA A 611 15.34 5.76 16.27
CA ALA A 611 16.57 5.37 15.57
C ALA A 611 17.74 5.13 16.56
N LYS A 612 17.89 5.98 17.58
CA LYS A 612 18.87 5.78 18.66
C LYS A 612 18.57 4.53 19.50
N GLN A 613 17.28 4.25 19.74
CA GLN A 613 16.86 3.02 20.43
C GLN A 613 17.24 1.78 19.61
N TRP A 614 16.98 1.78 18.31
CA TRP A 614 17.37 0.70 17.40
C TRP A 614 18.88 0.46 17.44
N GLN A 615 19.66 1.53 17.26
CA GLN A 615 21.12 1.47 17.33
C GLN A 615 21.59 0.81 18.65
N LYS A 616 21.13 1.34 19.79
CA LYS A 616 21.55 0.86 21.09
C LYS A 616 21.17 -0.62 21.31
N VAL A 617 19.90 -0.97 21.12
CA VAL A 617 19.40 -2.30 21.43
C VAL A 617 20.02 -3.37 20.52
N CYS A 618 20.13 -3.09 19.23
CA CYS A 618 20.71 -4.05 18.30
C CYS A 618 22.23 -4.21 18.50
N LEU A 619 22.97 -3.12 18.70
CA LEU A 619 24.41 -3.21 18.94
C LEU A 619 24.73 -3.90 20.29
N ASP A 620 23.97 -3.60 21.35
CA ASP A 620 24.13 -4.28 22.63
C ASP A 620 23.86 -5.80 22.50
N TYR A 621 22.78 -6.16 21.79
CA TYR A 621 22.41 -7.56 21.59
C TYR A 621 23.44 -8.31 20.74
N PHE A 622 23.73 -7.83 19.55
CA PHE A 622 24.68 -8.50 18.65
C PHE A 622 26.11 -8.44 19.15
N GLY A 623 26.50 -7.37 19.85
CA GLY A 623 27.80 -7.25 20.50
C GLY A 623 28.01 -8.27 21.62
N SER A 624 26.93 -8.78 22.24
CA SER A 624 27.03 -9.84 23.25
C SER A 624 27.58 -11.16 22.70
N PHE A 625 27.42 -11.41 21.40
CA PHE A 625 27.95 -12.59 20.71
C PHE A 625 29.37 -12.35 20.13
N ASN A 626 29.74 -11.10 19.86
CA ASN A 626 31.03 -10.73 19.29
C ASN A 626 32.10 -10.48 20.37
N LYS A 627 32.03 -11.19 21.50
CA LYS A 627 33.05 -11.11 22.54
C LYS A 627 34.32 -11.81 22.06
N LYS A 628 35.38 -11.02 21.83
CA LYS A 628 36.74 -11.52 21.65
C LYS A 628 37.27 -12.10 22.95
#